data_d93ebab7868d6f7a7ad55d1bb5f3e5b8
#
_entry.id   d93ebab7868d6f7a7ad55d1bb5f3e5b8
#
_cell.length_a   1.000
_cell.length_b   1.000
_cell.length_c   1.000
_cell.angle_alpha   90.00
_cell.angle_beta   90.00
_cell.angle_gamma   90.00
#
_symmetry.space_group_name_H-M   'P 1'
#
loop_
_entity.id
_entity.type
_entity.pdbx_description
1 polymer ?
#
loop_
_entity_poly.entity_id
_entity_poly.type
_entity_poly.pdbx_seq_one_letter_code
_entity_poly.pdbx_strand_id
1 'polypeptide(L)'
;INQTANKLPKLFCYQYLRPSRILASVRTLVLDTNIYDEVSMPRSRRPARKHAGINSGPSFQVRRPLTSDMNVTMVYAQDVSLNPGSLGSMSTNIFRLSSIHDPDQSGLGHQPMGHDQFEPLFERYQVSKVDWTIMFAHNDTNNIQRAGFRLSDKASTSSNPIDYLENGMCQYALLSPSSGGNSTATFSGSVNLCDLHGITMQQYMSNDDYGAPFGSNPIDDCFLMTFADGIGIDTGAVTCSIVLTYHVRLMGSKLTAQS
;
A
#
# COMPACT_ATOMS: atom_id res chain seq x y z
N ILE A 1 26.33 -10.59 57.91
CA ILE A 1 26.87 -9.24 57.87
C ILE A 1 27.41 -9.05 56.45
N ASN A 2 26.76 -8.30 55.70
CA ASN A 2 26.96 -7.47 54.51
C ASN A 2 25.93 -7.72 53.43
N GLN A 3 24.95 -6.79 53.42
CA GLN A 3 23.98 -6.57 52.33
C GLN A 3 24.70 -5.82 51.23
N THR A 4 24.78 -6.39 50.04
CA THR A 4 25.06 -5.66 48.80
C THR A 4 23.76 -5.54 47.98
N ALA A 5 23.20 -4.34 47.99
CA ALA A 5 22.04 -3.95 47.21
C ALA A 5 22.39 -3.96 45.71
N ASN A 6 21.78 -4.84 44.95
CA ASN A 6 21.82 -4.82 43.47
C ASN A 6 20.88 -3.74 42.96
N LYS A 7 21.44 -2.66 42.43
CA LYS A 7 20.75 -1.62 41.68
C LYS A 7 20.33 -2.17 40.31
N LEU A 8 19.00 -2.24 40.09
CA LEU A 8 18.40 -2.44 38.75
C LEU A 8 18.69 -1.26 37.84
N PRO A 9 19.04 -1.47 36.57
CA PRO A 9 19.15 -0.39 35.61
C PRO A 9 17.80 0.15 35.23
N LYS A 10 17.66 1.48 35.21
CA LYS A 10 16.47 2.23 34.80
C LYS A 10 16.23 2.00 33.31
N LEU A 11 15.04 1.47 32.96
CA LEU A 11 14.51 1.49 31.60
C LEU A 11 14.37 2.96 31.14
N PHE A 12 15.11 3.32 30.09
CA PHE A 12 14.90 4.56 29.38
C PHE A 12 13.69 4.40 28.47
N CYS A 13 12.59 5.03 28.83
CA CYS A 13 11.42 5.21 27.99
C CYS A 13 11.73 6.32 26.97
N TYR A 14 11.95 5.97 25.70
CA TYR A 14 12.03 6.96 24.62
C TYR A 14 10.63 7.48 24.30
N GLN A 15 10.29 8.65 24.85
CA GLN A 15 9.17 9.43 24.37
C GLN A 15 9.54 10.10 23.05
N TYR A 16 8.86 9.73 21.97
CA TYR A 16 8.92 10.44 20.71
C TYR A 16 8.25 11.81 20.87
N LEU A 17 9.08 12.86 20.97
CA LEU A 17 8.67 14.25 20.88
C LEU A 17 8.31 14.57 19.43
N ARG A 18 7.07 14.96 19.21
CA ARG A 18 6.63 15.56 17.94
C ARG A 18 7.39 16.87 17.69
N PRO A 19 7.90 17.15 16.48
CA PRO A 19 8.45 18.47 16.18
C PRO A 19 7.32 19.48 16.03
N SER A 20 7.26 20.43 16.95
CA SER A 20 6.43 21.64 16.85
C SER A 20 6.92 22.51 15.69
N ARG A 21 5.96 22.97 14.89
CA ARG A 21 6.14 23.94 13.81
C ARG A 21 6.78 25.23 14.33
N ILE A 22 7.99 25.53 13.88
CA ILE A 22 8.56 26.87 13.98
C ILE A 22 8.25 27.57 12.66
N LEU A 23 7.30 28.52 12.71
CA LEU A 23 7.04 29.49 11.67
C LEU A 23 8.17 30.54 11.71
N ALA A 24 9.12 30.45 10.82
CA ALA A 24 10.07 31.52 10.54
C ALA A 24 9.44 32.48 9.52
N SER A 25 9.00 33.64 10.02
CA SER A 25 8.59 34.78 9.20
C SER A 25 9.82 35.39 8.53
N VAL A 26 10.01 35.16 7.25
CA VAL A 26 10.96 35.90 6.43
C VAL A 26 10.24 37.13 5.89
N ARG A 27 10.55 38.30 6.49
CA ARG A 27 10.17 39.59 5.93
C ARG A 27 11.08 39.88 4.74
N THR A 28 10.53 39.81 3.55
CA THR A 28 11.18 40.31 2.33
C THR A 28 11.09 41.81 2.31
N LEU A 29 12.25 42.46 2.36
CA LEU A 29 12.40 43.90 2.11
C LEU A 29 12.20 44.13 0.62
N VAL A 30 11.10 44.79 0.26
CA VAL A 30 10.87 45.31 -1.09
C VAL A 30 11.58 46.66 -1.18
N LEU A 31 12.63 46.75 -1.97
CA LEU A 31 13.21 48.03 -2.39
C LEU A 31 12.41 48.55 -3.59
N ASP A 32 11.64 49.60 -3.35
CA ASP A 32 11.03 50.42 -4.37
C ASP A 32 12.13 51.14 -5.18
N THR A 33 12.24 50.82 -6.44
CA THR A 33 12.87 51.66 -7.45
C THR A 33 11.91 51.84 -8.62
N ASN A 34 10.96 52.75 -8.45
CA ASN A 34 10.22 53.34 -9.54
C ASN A 34 11.05 54.51 -10.10
N ILE A 35 11.55 54.38 -11.30
CA ILE A 35 11.79 55.48 -12.26
C ILE A 35 12.01 54.79 -13.63
N TYR A 36 10.98 54.66 -14.44
CA TYR A 36 11.08 54.74 -15.91
C TYR A 36 9.81 55.39 -16.44
N ASP A 37 10.02 56.56 -17.02
CA ASP A 37 9.05 57.33 -17.76
C ASP A 37 8.37 56.50 -18.87
N GLU A 38 7.05 56.52 -18.83
CA GLU A 38 6.20 55.93 -19.89
C GLU A 38 6.26 56.81 -21.16
N VAL A 39 7.13 56.47 -22.09
CA VAL A 39 7.00 56.94 -23.48
C VAL A 39 5.87 56.18 -24.15
N SER A 40 4.69 56.73 -24.23
CA SER A 40 3.54 56.19 -24.92
C SER A 40 3.74 56.20 -26.43
N MET A 41 4.13 55.05 -27.00
CA MET A 41 4.11 54.84 -28.44
C MET A 41 2.69 54.60 -28.95
N PRO A 42 2.21 55.24 -29.99
CA PRO A 42 0.90 55.00 -30.55
C PRO A 42 0.80 53.56 -31.08
N ARG A 43 -0.09 52.76 -30.51
CA ARG A 43 -0.37 51.41 -31.01
C ARG A 43 -1.00 51.49 -32.40
N SER A 44 -0.24 51.13 -33.42
CA SER A 44 -0.74 50.85 -34.76
C SER A 44 -1.76 49.71 -34.68
N ARG A 45 -3.02 50.05 -34.96
CA ARG A 45 -4.09 49.07 -35.12
C ARG A 45 -3.78 48.19 -36.33
N ARG A 46 -3.19 47.02 -36.12
CA ARG A 46 -3.16 45.98 -37.16
C ARG A 46 -4.60 45.57 -37.49
N PRO A 47 -4.96 45.55 -38.78
CA PRO A 47 -6.29 45.08 -39.16
C PRO A 47 -6.44 43.62 -38.72
N ALA A 48 -7.54 43.33 -38.05
CA ALA A 48 -7.84 41.95 -37.64
C ALA A 48 -7.90 41.09 -38.89
N ARG A 49 -6.93 40.20 -39.05
CA ARG A 49 -6.96 39.13 -40.06
C ARG A 49 -8.18 38.31 -39.76
N LYS A 50 -9.21 38.40 -40.60
CA LYS A 50 -10.35 37.45 -40.61
C LYS A 50 -9.72 36.11 -40.92
N HIS A 51 -9.52 35.30 -39.88
CA HIS A 51 -9.25 33.88 -40.06
C HIS A 51 -10.45 33.31 -40.80
N ALA A 52 -10.24 32.98 -42.08
CA ALA A 52 -11.21 32.15 -42.81
C ALA A 52 -11.45 30.93 -41.94
N GLY A 53 -12.69 30.75 -41.54
CA GLY A 53 -13.10 29.62 -40.73
C GLY A 53 -12.62 28.35 -41.44
N ILE A 54 -11.70 27.64 -40.82
CA ILE A 54 -11.40 26.28 -41.21
C ILE A 54 -12.73 25.56 -40.99
N ASN A 55 -13.35 25.12 -42.09
CA ASN A 55 -14.48 24.24 -42.02
C ASN A 55 -14.05 23.03 -41.22
N SER A 56 -14.30 23.05 -39.92
CA SER A 56 -14.17 21.86 -39.10
C SER A 56 -15.19 20.87 -39.64
N GLY A 57 -14.69 19.82 -40.30
CA GLY A 57 -15.55 18.71 -40.70
C GLY A 57 -16.36 18.18 -39.50
N PRO A 58 -17.37 17.36 -39.73
CA PRO A 58 -18.26 16.90 -38.67
C PRO A 58 -17.41 16.29 -37.54
N SER A 59 -17.47 16.89 -36.35
CA SER A 59 -16.81 16.35 -35.18
C SER A 59 -17.59 15.14 -34.71
N PHE A 60 -17.00 13.96 -34.83
CA PHE A 60 -17.55 12.75 -34.25
C PHE A 60 -17.33 12.78 -32.74
N GLN A 61 -18.40 12.92 -31.98
CA GLN A 61 -18.36 12.70 -30.53
C GLN A 61 -18.59 11.21 -30.27
N VAL A 62 -17.54 10.51 -29.85
CA VAL A 62 -17.69 9.15 -29.34
C VAL A 62 -18.33 9.26 -27.95
N ARG A 63 -19.60 8.96 -27.83
CA ARG A 63 -20.28 8.85 -26.52
C ARG A 63 -20.03 7.45 -25.98
N ARG A 64 -19.24 7.36 -24.92
CA ARG A 64 -19.04 6.13 -24.17
C ARG A 64 -20.09 6.06 -23.05
N PRO A 65 -20.72 4.92 -22.79
CA PRO A 65 -21.70 4.77 -21.70
C PRO A 65 -21.03 4.83 -20.33
N LEU A 66 -19.71 4.52 -20.25
CA LEU A 66 -18.90 4.58 -19.03
C LEU A 66 -17.83 5.67 -19.15
N THR A 67 -17.43 6.22 -18.01
CA THR A 67 -16.26 7.10 -17.93
C THR A 67 -15.00 6.34 -18.33
N SER A 68 -14.00 7.03 -18.89
CA SER A 68 -12.72 6.41 -19.26
C SER A 68 -12.00 5.81 -18.05
N ASP A 69 -12.14 6.46 -16.89
CA ASP A 69 -11.52 6.11 -15.63
C ASP A 69 -12.56 6.10 -14.51
N MET A 70 -12.42 5.16 -13.58
CA MET A 70 -13.28 5.06 -12.41
C MET A 70 -12.46 4.59 -11.20
N ASN A 71 -12.68 5.22 -10.05
CA ASN A 71 -12.11 4.75 -8.78
C ASN A 71 -13.13 3.88 -8.05
N VAL A 72 -12.68 2.71 -7.61
CA VAL A 72 -13.50 1.73 -6.89
C VAL A 72 -12.74 1.22 -5.68
N THR A 73 -13.48 0.68 -4.72
CA THR A 73 -12.91 -0.04 -3.58
C THR A 73 -13.32 -1.51 -3.68
N MET A 74 -12.35 -2.41 -3.57
CA MET A 74 -12.56 -3.85 -3.61
C MET A 74 -12.02 -4.49 -2.33
N VAL A 75 -12.72 -5.48 -1.81
CA VAL A 75 -12.36 -6.16 -0.57
C VAL A 75 -12.01 -7.60 -0.87
N TYR A 76 -10.88 -8.04 -0.32
CA TYR A 76 -10.38 -9.40 -0.31
C TYR A 76 -10.25 -9.89 1.13
N ALA A 77 -10.65 -11.12 1.42
CA ALA A 77 -10.50 -11.72 2.73
C ALA A 77 -10.10 -13.19 2.60
N GLN A 78 -9.15 -13.62 3.41
CA GLN A 78 -8.68 -15.02 3.41
C GLN A 78 -8.20 -15.44 4.80
N ASP A 79 -8.39 -16.71 5.13
CA ASP A 79 -7.78 -17.37 6.26
C ASP A 79 -6.63 -18.25 5.79
N VAL A 80 -5.46 -18.13 6.45
CA VAL A 80 -4.27 -18.90 6.15
C VAL A 80 -3.75 -19.56 7.41
N SER A 81 -3.32 -20.81 7.30
CA SER A 81 -2.65 -21.53 8.39
C SER A 81 -1.14 -21.40 8.24
N LEU A 82 -0.50 -20.73 9.20
CA LEU A 82 0.95 -20.61 9.31
C LEU A 82 1.45 -21.65 10.29
N ASN A 83 2.13 -22.68 9.80
CA ASN A 83 2.68 -23.74 10.62
C ASN A 83 4.20 -23.63 10.68
N PRO A 84 4.78 -23.07 11.76
CA PRO A 84 6.21 -23.03 11.95
C PRO A 84 6.81 -24.44 11.98
N GLY A 85 7.94 -24.60 11.35
CA GLY A 85 8.64 -25.88 11.32
C GLY A 85 9.52 -26.10 12.55
N SER A 86 10.16 -27.27 12.59
CA SER A 86 11.14 -27.63 13.63
C SER A 86 12.29 -26.62 13.69
N LEU A 87 12.89 -26.47 14.87
CA LEU A 87 14.04 -25.58 15.13
C LEU A 87 13.74 -24.09 14.91
N GLY A 88 12.47 -23.67 14.98
CA GLY A 88 12.08 -22.26 14.86
C GLY A 88 12.10 -21.73 13.44
N SER A 89 11.99 -22.60 12.44
CA SER A 89 11.80 -22.15 11.06
C SER A 89 10.48 -21.40 10.92
N MET A 90 10.56 -20.24 10.26
CA MET A 90 9.40 -19.37 10.05
C MET A 90 8.48 -19.91 8.96
N SER A 91 7.17 -19.92 9.21
CA SER A 91 6.15 -20.10 8.19
C SER A 91 5.66 -18.74 7.68
N THR A 92 5.52 -18.61 6.37
CA THR A 92 5.12 -17.34 5.73
C THR A 92 4.02 -17.55 4.71
N ASN A 93 3.17 -16.55 4.55
CA ASN A 93 2.32 -16.38 3.38
C ASN A 93 2.46 -14.97 2.82
N ILE A 94 2.39 -14.81 1.50
CA ILE A 94 2.68 -13.57 0.81
C ILE A 94 1.44 -13.11 0.05
N PHE A 95 1.02 -11.87 0.30
CA PHE A 95 -0.09 -11.23 -0.39
C PHE A 95 0.43 -10.08 -1.26
N ARG A 96 -0.08 -9.99 -2.50
CA ARG A 96 0.18 -8.86 -3.39
C ARG A 96 -0.73 -7.69 -3.02
N LEU A 97 -0.12 -6.53 -2.79
CA LEU A 97 -0.84 -5.30 -2.50
C LEU A 97 -1.21 -4.52 -3.76
N SER A 98 -0.48 -4.70 -4.84
CA SER A 98 -0.69 -4.02 -6.13
C SER A 98 -1.57 -4.80 -7.10
N SER A 99 -1.89 -6.06 -6.82
CA SER A 99 -2.71 -6.91 -7.68
C SER A 99 -4.08 -7.24 -7.09
N ILE A 100 -5.13 -7.01 -7.90
CA ILE A 100 -6.48 -7.51 -7.64
C ILE A 100 -6.78 -8.80 -8.42
N HIS A 101 -5.87 -9.23 -9.32
CA HIS A 101 -6.03 -10.46 -10.08
C HIS A 101 -5.68 -11.71 -9.24
N ASP A 102 -4.58 -11.63 -8.52
CA ASP A 102 -4.08 -12.75 -7.72
C ASP A 102 -3.48 -12.22 -6.40
N PRO A 103 -4.34 -11.87 -5.41
CA PRO A 103 -3.89 -11.31 -4.15
C PRO A 103 -3.01 -12.25 -3.33
N ASP A 104 -3.29 -13.56 -3.32
CA ASP A 104 -2.44 -14.56 -2.67
C ASP A 104 -1.39 -15.06 -3.67
N GLN A 105 -0.10 -14.76 -3.40
CA GLN A 105 1.00 -15.14 -4.29
C GLN A 105 1.11 -16.65 -4.53
N SER A 106 0.53 -17.48 -3.67
CA SER A 106 0.51 -18.95 -3.85
C SER A 106 -0.36 -19.38 -5.05
N GLY A 107 -1.23 -18.51 -5.56
CA GLY A 107 -2.19 -18.81 -6.62
C GLY A 107 -3.36 -19.71 -6.16
N LEU A 108 -3.48 -19.95 -4.85
CA LEU A 108 -4.58 -20.73 -4.27
C LEU A 108 -5.71 -19.86 -3.74
N GLY A 109 -5.54 -18.54 -3.78
CA GLY A 109 -6.54 -17.58 -3.36
C GLY A 109 -7.65 -17.38 -4.40
N HIS A 110 -8.56 -16.50 -4.07
CA HIS A 110 -9.64 -16.03 -4.95
C HIS A 110 -9.41 -14.55 -5.30
N GLN A 111 -10.19 -14.02 -6.22
CA GLN A 111 -10.14 -12.60 -6.57
C GLN A 111 -11.01 -11.77 -5.60
N PRO A 112 -10.72 -10.48 -5.42
CA PRO A 112 -11.58 -9.59 -4.65
C PRO A 112 -13.00 -9.55 -5.23
N MET A 113 -13.99 -9.41 -4.34
CA MET A 113 -15.38 -9.28 -4.77
C MET A 113 -15.55 -8.10 -5.74
N GLY A 114 -16.17 -8.34 -6.88
CA GLY A 114 -16.40 -7.35 -7.93
C GLY A 114 -15.39 -7.38 -9.07
N HIS A 115 -14.28 -8.10 -8.95
CA HIS A 115 -13.26 -8.20 -10.00
C HIS A 115 -13.88 -8.61 -11.35
N ASP A 116 -14.61 -9.73 -11.41
CA ASP A 116 -15.20 -10.29 -12.63
C ASP A 116 -16.30 -9.41 -13.24
N GLN A 117 -16.95 -8.55 -12.44
CA GLN A 117 -17.93 -7.59 -12.91
C GLN A 117 -17.29 -6.41 -13.62
N PHE A 118 -16.09 -6.00 -13.24
CA PHE A 118 -15.37 -4.88 -13.83
C PHE A 118 -14.48 -5.29 -15.00
N GLU A 119 -13.99 -6.52 -15.05
CA GLU A 119 -13.14 -7.06 -16.12
C GLU A 119 -13.73 -6.87 -17.52
N PRO A 120 -15.01 -7.15 -17.81
CA PRO A 120 -15.59 -6.90 -19.13
C PRO A 120 -15.78 -5.41 -19.47
N LEU A 121 -15.71 -4.52 -18.48
CA LEU A 121 -16.01 -3.09 -18.64
C LEU A 121 -14.75 -2.23 -18.79
N PHE A 122 -13.61 -2.65 -18.25
CA PHE A 122 -12.35 -1.90 -18.24
C PHE A 122 -11.18 -2.74 -18.76
N GLU A 123 -10.20 -2.06 -19.34
CA GLU A 123 -9.03 -2.72 -19.93
C GLU A 123 -7.95 -3.00 -18.87
N ARG A 124 -7.73 -2.04 -17.96
CA ARG A 124 -6.63 -2.07 -16.99
C ARG A 124 -7.09 -1.59 -15.62
N TYR A 125 -6.31 -1.99 -14.62
CA TYR A 125 -6.44 -1.51 -13.25
C TYR A 125 -5.09 -1.05 -12.69
N GLN A 126 -5.13 -0.19 -11.68
CA GLN A 126 -3.97 0.21 -10.89
C GLN A 126 -4.42 0.45 -9.44
N VAL A 127 -3.74 -0.19 -8.50
CA VAL A 127 -4.01 0.00 -7.07
C VAL A 127 -3.18 1.16 -6.56
N SER A 128 -3.78 2.12 -5.89
CA SER A 128 -3.09 3.29 -5.35
C SER A 128 -2.77 3.16 -3.86
N LYS A 129 -3.67 2.52 -3.12
CA LYS A 129 -3.63 2.40 -1.67
C LYS A 129 -4.26 1.08 -1.25
N VAL A 130 -3.77 0.50 -0.15
CA VAL A 130 -4.39 -0.66 0.49
C VAL A 130 -4.54 -0.39 1.99
N ASP A 131 -5.72 -0.67 2.51
CA ASP A 131 -5.96 -0.77 3.95
C ASP A 131 -6.00 -2.27 4.31
N TRP A 132 -5.46 -2.64 5.47
CA TRP A 132 -5.45 -4.03 5.92
C TRP A 132 -5.90 -4.18 7.37
N THR A 133 -6.48 -5.33 7.64
CA THR A 133 -6.68 -5.85 9.00
C THR A 133 -6.21 -7.30 9.01
N ILE A 134 -5.29 -7.63 9.91
CA ILE A 134 -4.72 -8.96 10.06
C ILE A 134 -4.95 -9.41 11.50
N MET A 135 -5.54 -10.57 11.68
CA MET A 135 -5.75 -11.18 12.96
C MET A 135 -5.02 -12.52 13.03
N PHE A 136 -4.20 -12.70 14.05
CA PHE A 136 -3.54 -13.96 14.36
C PHE A 136 -4.22 -14.61 15.54
N ALA A 137 -4.50 -15.92 15.45
CA ALA A 137 -5.03 -16.73 16.53
C ALA A 137 -4.13 -17.96 16.72
N HIS A 138 -3.60 -18.10 17.93
CA HIS A 138 -2.68 -19.16 18.29
C HIS A 138 -3.43 -20.40 18.77
N ASN A 139 -3.11 -21.55 18.19
CA ASN A 139 -3.81 -22.80 18.47
C ASN A 139 -3.00 -23.77 19.37
N ASP A 140 -1.71 -23.51 19.61
CA ASP A 140 -0.89 -24.34 20.51
C ASP A 140 -1.24 -24.06 21.98
N THR A 141 -1.31 -25.12 22.78
CA THR A 141 -1.68 -25.05 24.19
C THR A 141 -0.50 -24.84 25.15
N ASN A 142 0.75 -25.05 24.69
CA ASN A 142 1.90 -25.16 25.56
C ASN A 142 2.98 -24.10 25.29
N ASN A 143 3.11 -23.65 24.06
CA ASN A 143 4.28 -22.87 23.62
C ASN A 143 3.90 -21.43 23.28
N ILE A 144 4.84 -20.52 23.43
CA ILE A 144 4.72 -19.13 22.96
C ILE A 144 5.12 -19.09 21.49
N GLN A 145 4.41 -18.30 20.69
CA GLN A 145 4.75 -18.06 19.30
C GLN A 145 4.89 -16.55 19.01
N ARG A 146 5.66 -16.23 18.02
CA ARG A 146 5.72 -14.89 17.46
C ARG A 146 4.99 -14.90 16.11
N ALA A 147 4.07 -13.96 15.92
CA ALA A 147 3.37 -13.77 14.66
C ALA A 147 3.35 -12.28 14.29
N GLY A 148 3.40 -11.99 13.00
CA GLY A 148 3.43 -10.63 12.54
C GLY A 148 3.37 -10.51 11.02
N PHE A 149 3.63 -9.30 10.53
CA PHE A 149 3.66 -9.03 9.12
C PHE A 149 4.79 -8.04 8.76
N ARG A 150 5.16 -8.05 7.50
CA ARG A 150 6.12 -7.12 6.89
C ARG A 150 5.56 -6.58 5.58
N LEU A 151 5.80 -5.29 5.31
CA LEU A 151 5.55 -4.67 4.00
C LEU A 151 6.86 -4.56 3.23
N SER A 152 6.82 -4.78 1.92
CA SER A 152 7.99 -4.68 1.03
C SER A 152 7.57 -4.44 -0.42
N ASP A 153 8.46 -3.81 -1.18
CA ASP A 153 8.43 -3.71 -2.64
C ASP A 153 8.91 -5.01 -3.33
N LYS A 154 9.38 -6.00 -2.57
CA LYS A 154 9.88 -7.28 -3.10
C LYS A 154 9.39 -8.44 -2.28
N ALA A 155 8.95 -9.50 -2.95
CA ALA A 155 8.69 -10.76 -2.30
C ALA A 155 10.00 -11.33 -1.74
N SER A 156 10.00 -11.72 -0.47
CA SER A 156 11.14 -12.36 0.20
C SER A 156 10.63 -13.55 1.01
N THR A 157 11.24 -14.69 0.80
CA THR A 157 10.94 -15.93 1.50
C THR A 157 12.12 -16.34 2.38
N SER A 158 12.48 -15.50 3.34
CA SER A 158 13.46 -15.91 4.35
C SER A 158 12.81 -16.90 5.32
N SER A 159 13.53 -17.93 5.71
CA SER A 159 13.14 -18.84 6.80
C SER A 159 13.60 -18.32 8.18
N ASN A 160 14.40 -17.25 8.20
CA ASN A 160 14.92 -16.63 9.41
C ASN A 160 14.05 -15.44 9.81
N PRO A 161 13.39 -15.47 10.97
CA PRO A 161 12.55 -14.35 11.41
C PRO A 161 13.35 -13.06 11.68
N ILE A 162 14.64 -13.16 11.98
CA ILE A 162 15.50 -11.99 12.23
C ILE A 162 15.54 -11.07 10.99
N ASP A 163 15.61 -11.64 9.78
CA ASP A 163 15.65 -10.87 8.53
C ASP A 163 14.37 -10.02 8.33
N TYR A 164 13.26 -10.46 8.91
CA TYR A 164 12.00 -9.69 8.89
C TYR A 164 11.99 -8.60 9.96
N LEU A 165 12.52 -8.90 11.16
CA LEU A 165 12.52 -7.98 12.30
C LEU A 165 13.47 -6.80 12.11
N GLU A 166 14.58 -7.00 11.40
CA GLU A 166 15.54 -5.95 11.09
C GLU A 166 15.01 -4.96 10.03
N ASN A 167 13.94 -5.33 9.33
CA ASN A 167 13.29 -4.45 8.37
C ASN A 167 12.34 -3.48 9.08
N GLY A 168 12.50 -2.18 8.86
CA GLY A 168 11.73 -1.12 9.53
C GLY A 168 10.22 -1.11 9.26
N MET A 169 9.72 -1.92 8.31
CA MET A 169 8.30 -2.07 7.96
C MET A 169 7.70 -3.38 8.49
N CYS A 170 8.26 -3.94 9.55
CA CYS A 170 7.78 -5.15 10.20
C CYS A 170 7.09 -4.81 11.53
N GLN A 171 5.97 -5.48 11.81
CA GLN A 171 5.30 -5.47 13.11
C GLN A 171 5.01 -6.91 13.54
N TYR A 172 5.14 -7.20 14.83
CA TYR A 172 4.90 -8.52 15.37
C TYR A 172 4.37 -8.45 16.81
N ALA A 173 3.77 -9.54 17.25
CA ALA A 173 3.35 -9.77 18.62
C ALA A 173 3.80 -11.16 19.11
N LEU A 174 3.97 -11.29 20.41
CA LEU A 174 4.12 -12.57 21.06
C LEU A 174 2.75 -13.08 21.49
N LEU A 175 2.40 -14.26 21.03
CA LEU A 175 1.14 -14.94 21.33
C LEU A 175 1.38 -15.94 22.47
N SER A 176 0.59 -15.82 23.52
CA SER A 176 0.60 -16.79 24.61
C SER A 176 -0.03 -18.11 24.16
N PRO A 177 0.26 -19.23 24.85
CA PRO A 177 -0.46 -20.48 24.62
C PRO A 177 -1.98 -20.29 24.72
N SER A 178 -2.74 -21.05 23.94
CA SER A 178 -4.20 -20.96 23.92
C SER A 178 -4.85 -21.40 25.25
N SER A 179 -4.09 -22.12 26.10
CA SER A 179 -4.50 -22.53 27.45
C SER A 179 -4.47 -21.39 28.47
N GLY A 180 -3.89 -20.26 28.19
CA GLY A 180 -3.82 -19.12 29.11
C GLY A 180 -3.13 -17.89 28.51
N GLY A 181 -3.58 -16.70 28.89
CA GLY A 181 -3.03 -15.44 28.42
C GLY A 181 -3.64 -14.93 27.11
N ASN A 182 -2.92 -14.05 26.42
CA ASN A 182 -3.35 -13.43 25.17
C ASN A 182 -2.89 -14.27 23.97
N SER A 183 -3.77 -15.14 23.47
CA SER A 183 -3.51 -16.02 22.31
C SER A 183 -3.83 -15.39 20.95
N THR A 184 -4.27 -14.14 20.93
CA THR A 184 -4.64 -13.44 19.69
C THR A 184 -3.93 -12.10 19.58
N ALA A 185 -3.64 -11.69 18.35
CA ALA A 185 -3.15 -10.35 18.03
C ALA A 185 -3.83 -9.81 16.78
N THR A 186 -4.15 -8.52 16.80
CA THR A 186 -4.75 -7.85 15.63
C THR A 186 -3.90 -6.64 15.25
N PHE A 187 -3.61 -6.55 13.97
CA PHE A 187 -2.93 -5.41 13.35
C PHE A 187 -3.84 -4.80 12.31
N SER A 188 -3.84 -3.48 12.22
CA SER A 188 -4.55 -2.76 11.16
C SER A 188 -3.74 -1.55 10.74
N GLY A 189 -3.86 -1.18 9.48
CA GLY A 189 -3.14 -0.06 8.94
C GLY A 189 -3.49 0.23 7.49
N SER A 190 -2.76 1.16 6.92
CA SER A 190 -2.88 1.52 5.51
C SER A 190 -1.54 1.93 4.92
N VAL A 191 -1.36 1.72 3.63
CA VAL A 191 -0.18 2.15 2.88
C VAL A 191 -0.57 2.65 1.50
N ASN A 192 0.01 3.78 1.07
CA ASN A 192 0.01 4.14 -0.33
C ASN A 192 1.16 3.37 -1.00
N LEU A 193 0.89 2.72 -2.13
CA LEU A 193 1.89 1.86 -2.75
C LEU A 193 3.10 2.66 -3.27
N CYS A 194 2.92 3.92 -3.64
CA CYS A 194 4.03 4.82 -3.99
C CYS A 194 5.06 4.98 -2.86
N ASP A 195 4.62 4.92 -1.59
CA ASP A 195 5.52 5.08 -0.43
C ASP A 195 6.46 3.87 -0.29
N LEU A 196 6.00 2.65 -0.66
CA LEU A 196 6.82 1.44 -0.67
C LEU A 196 7.91 1.48 -1.74
N HIS A 197 7.63 2.10 -2.88
CA HIS A 197 8.61 2.31 -3.97
C HIS A 197 9.49 3.56 -3.76
N GLY A 198 9.20 4.38 -2.75
CA GLY A 198 9.96 5.61 -2.48
C GLY A 198 9.77 6.70 -3.55
N ILE A 199 8.63 6.72 -4.25
CA ILE A 199 8.31 7.67 -5.31
C ILE A 199 7.06 8.50 -4.99
N THR A 200 6.82 9.56 -5.76
CA THR A 200 5.60 10.36 -5.59
C THR A 200 4.38 9.65 -6.18
N MET A 201 3.19 9.94 -5.65
CA MET A 201 1.94 9.39 -6.18
C MET A 201 1.76 9.73 -7.67
N GLN A 202 2.20 10.90 -8.11
CA GLN A 202 2.13 11.28 -9.53
C GLN A 202 3.01 10.37 -10.41
N GLN A 203 4.26 10.09 -9.99
CA GLN A 203 5.15 9.17 -10.70
C GLN A 203 4.58 7.76 -10.72
N TYR A 204 4.05 7.29 -9.58
CA TYR A 204 3.41 5.99 -9.46
C TYR A 204 2.23 5.85 -10.42
N MET A 205 1.28 6.81 -10.41
CA MET A 205 0.06 6.77 -11.23
C MET A 205 0.31 6.99 -12.72
N SER A 206 1.47 7.52 -13.12
CA SER A 206 1.83 7.76 -14.52
C SER A 206 2.66 6.63 -15.15
N ASN A 207 3.12 5.65 -14.36
CA ASN A 207 3.90 4.52 -14.85
C ASN A 207 3.02 3.28 -15.01
N ASP A 208 3.04 2.70 -16.19
CA ASP A 208 2.26 1.52 -16.55
C ASP A 208 2.72 0.23 -15.86
N ASP A 209 3.96 0.17 -15.34
CA ASP A 209 4.52 -1.01 -14.67
C ASP A 209 3.83 -1.30 -13.32
N TYR A 210 3.26 -0.27 -12.69
CA TYR A 210 2.51 -0.38 -11.43
C TYR A 210 1.02 -0.68 -11.62
N GLY A 211 0.56 -0.82 -12.86
CA GLY A 211 -0.78 -1.23 -13.23
C GLY A 211 -0.74 -2.46 -14.14
N ALA A 212 -1.86 -3.15 -14.27
CA ALA A 212 -1.97 -4.33 -15.12
C ALA A 212 -3.28 -4.37 -15.93
N PRO A 213 -3.31 -5.09 -17.06
CA PRO A 213 -4.56 -5.54 -17.64
C PRO A 213 -5.31 -6.45 -16.67
N PHE A 214 -6.64 -6.50 -16.76
CA PHE A 214 -7.39 -7.53 -16.07
C PHE A 214 -6.90 -8.93 -16.51
N GLY A 215 -6.78 -9.87 -15.56
CA GLY A 215 -6.24 -11.20 -15.81
C GLY A 215 -4.71 -11.32 -15.71
N SER A 216 -4.01 -10.26 -15.27
CA SER A 216 -2.56 -10.29 -15.00
C SER A 216 -2.17 -9.46 -13.79
N ASN A 217 -0.96 -9.70 -13.28
CA ASN A 217 -0.37 -8.92 -12.20
C ASN A 217 0.46 -7.75 -12.75
N PRO A 218 0.65 -6.64 -12.00
CA PRO A 218 1.62 -5.62 -12.33
C PRO A 218 3.04 -6.17 -12.48
N ILE A 219 3.90 -5.48 -13.24
CA ILE A 219 5.31 -5.83 -13.41
C ILE A 219 6.06 -5.59 -12.11
N ASP A 220 5.84 -4.42 -11.50
CA ASP A 220 6.40 -4.04 -10.21
C ASP A 220 5.32 -4.16 -9.12
N ASP A 221 5.40 -5.26 -8.37
CA ASP A 221 4.48 -5.60 -7.29
C ASP A 221 4.95 -5.08 -5.92
N CYS A 222 3.99 -4.80 -5.05
CA CYS A 222 4.19 -4.61 -3.62
C CYS A 222 3.56 -5.75 -2.83
N PHE A 223 4.18 -6.08 -1.68
CA PHE A 223 3.82 -7.27 -0.92
C PHE A 223 3.55 -6.97 0.55
N LEU A 224 2.60 -7.71 1.12
CA LEU A 224 2.40 -7.90 2.55
C LEU A 224 2.71 -9.37 2.86
N MET A 225 3.72 -9.60 3.67
CA MET A 225 4.15 -10.94 4.06
C MET A 225 3.76 -11.19 5.50
N THR A 226 2.86 -12.13 5.74
CA THR A 226 2.52 -12.59 7.08
C THR A 226 3.46 -13.71 7.49
N PHE A 227 3.80 -13.79 8.77
CA PHE A 227 4.70 -14.81 9.28
C PHE A 227 4.34 -15.27 10.69
N ALA A 228 4.73 -16.51 11.00
CA ALA A 228 4.73 -17.06 12.35
C ALA A 228 5.98 -17.90 12.59
N ASP A 229 6.55 -17.84 13.79
CA ASP A 229 7.67 -18.68 14.21
C ASP A 229 7.55 -19.11 15.68
N GLY A 230 8.12 -20.26 16.00
CA GLY A 230 8.09 -20.89 17.33
C GLY A 230 9.22 -20.45 18.26
N ILE A 231 10.00 -19.42 17.93
CA ILE A 231 11.12 -18.91 18.76
C ILE A 231 12.11 -20.03 19.13
N GLY A 232 12.56 -20.80 18.11
CA GLY A 232 13.55 -21.85 18.28
C GLY A 232 13.01 -23.24 18.60
N ILE A 233 11.69 -23.41 18.71
CA ILE A 233 11.02 -24.69 18.97
C ILE A 233 9.95 -24.97 17.89
N ASP A 234 9.61 -26.24 17.76
CA ASP A 234 8.45 -26.67 16.96
C ASP A 234 7.17 -26.37 17.72
N THR A 235 6.25 -25.68 17.07
CA THR A 235 4.98 -25.25 17.65
C THR A 235 3.82 -25.57 16.72
N GLY A 236 2.60 -25.56 17.26
CA GLY A 236 1.39 -25.69 16.47
C GLY A 236 1.17 -24.54 15.48
N ALA A 237 0.20 -24.68 14.60
CA ALA A 237 -0.12 -23.66 13.61
C ALA A 237 -0.77 -22.40 14.24
N VAL A 238 -0.50 -21.25 13.65
CA VAL A 238 -1.21 -19.99 13.89
C VAL A 238 -2.18 -19.78 12.74
N THR A 239 -3.46 -19.54 13.05
CA THR A 239 -4.41 -19.08 12.05
C THR A 239 -4.23 -17.58 11.83
N CYS A 240 -4.00 -17.18 10.59
CA CYS A 240 -3.94 -15.79 10.15
C CYS A 240 -5.17 -15.47 9.32
N SER A 241 -6.02 -14.58 9.79
CA SER A 241 -7.17 -14.05 9.05
C SER A 241 -6.81 -12.66 8.54
N ILE A 242 -6.84 -12.45 7.23
CA ILE A 242 -6.49 -11.18 6.60
C ILE A 242 -7.68 -10.61 5.83
N VAL A 243 -7.86 -9.31 5.95
CA VAL A 243 -8.77 -8.51 5.11
C VAL A 243 -7.97 -7.39 4.48
N LEU A 244 -7.99 -7.33 3.15
CA LEU A 244 -7.36 -6.27 2.34
C LEU A 244 -8.45 -5.47 1.65
N THR A 245 -8.38 -4.15 1.78
CA THR A 245 -9.26 -3.21 1.09
C THR A 245 -8.44 -2.43 0.07
N TYR A 246 -8.61 -2.75 -1.19
CA TYR A 246 -7.90 -2.16 -2.31
C TYR A 246 -8.60 -0.90 -2.80
N HIS A 247 -7.88 0.21 -2.93
CA HIS A 247 -8.32 1.42 -3.61
C HIS A 247 -7.78 1.40 -5.03
N VAL A 248 -8.66 1.13 -5.98
CA VAL A 248 -8.31 0.78 -7.37
C VAL A 248 -8.79 1.86 -8.32
N ARG A 249 -7.92 2.29 -9.22
CA ARG A 249 -8.28 3.05 -10.41
C ARG A 249 -8.46 2.09 -11.58
N LEU A 250 -9.65 2.05 -12.15
CA LEU A 250 -9.97 1.32 -13.37
C LEU A 250 -9.80 2.26 -14.57
N MET A 251 -9.17 1.79 -15.64
CA MET A 251 -8.79 2.61 -16.79
C MET A 251 -9.17 1.95 -18.10
N GLY A 252 -9.44 2.78 -19.13
CA GLY A 252 -9.74 2.29 -20.46
C GLY A 252 -11.10 1.59 -20.54
N SER A 253 -12.22 2.35 -20.46
CA SER A 253 -13.54 1.73 -20.61
C SER A 253 -13.65 1.03 -21.96
N LYS A 254 -14.01 -0.26 -21.96
CA LYS A 254 -14.30 -1.05 -23.16
C LYS A 254 -15.62 -0.58 -23.79
N LEU A 255 -15.70 -0.59 -25.11
CA LEU A 255 -16.96 -0.38 -25.80
C LEU A 255 -17.77 -1.66 -25.64
N THR A 256 -18.89 -1.58 -24.92
CA THR A 256 -19.84 -2.70 -24.85
C THR A 256 -20.47 -2.95 -26.20
N ALA A 257 -20.53 -4.21 -26.62
CA ALA A 257 -21.24 -4.58 -27.83
C ALA A 257 -22.74 -4.22 -27.68
N GLN A 258 -23.35 -3.76 -28.78
CA GLN A 258 -24.79 -3.53 -28.83
C GLN A 258 -25.51 -4.90 -28.75
N SER A 259 -26.39 -5.05 -27.79
CA SER A 259 -27.23 -6.25 -27.64
C SER A 259 -28.38 -6.26 -28.65
#